data_1aa466b9b9d3ec70f01ef1b170957cfc
#
_entry.id   1aa466b9b9d3ec70f01ef1b170957cfc
#
_cell.length_a   1.000
_cell.length_b   1.000
_cell.length_c   1.000
_cell.angle_alpha   90.00
_cell.angle_beta   90.00
_cell.angle_gamma   90.00
#
_symmetry.space_group_name_H-M   'P 1'
#
loop_
_entity.id
_entity.type
_entity.pdbx_description
1 polymer ?
#
loop_
_entity_poly.entity_id
_entity_poly.type
_entity_poly.pdbx_seq_one_letter_code
_entity_poly.pdbx_strand_id
1 'polypeptide(L)'
;SGLPSIPFVPGYHNTDYTFIEDSDLLDTTRAFIVAHRRFRHAFDLSPIPGTRERRQIVGDATVTPLDVYAGRTWSDSICLSRSNFDSHGFTVHPIFFVQPPDHTCLDAWLPLRALLPRGVSALLVTGLAISGQRDVMPVFRMQGDVQNHAYAAGLAAVMACLVAAVVWLR
;
A
#
# COMPACT_ATOMS: atom_id res chain seq x y z
N SER A 1 15.36 23.01 0.57
CA SER A 1 13.92 22.79 0.58
C SER A 1 13.50 22.48 2.01
N GLY A 2 12.73 23.37 2.61
CA GLY A 2 12.23 23.15 3.97
C GLY A 2 11.16 22.08 3.97
N LEU A 3 11.27 21.11 4.88
CA LEU A 3 10.14 20.23 5.19
C LEU A 3 8.94 21.13 5.53
N PRO A 4 7.75 20.87 4.96
CA PRO A 4 6.57 21.62 5.33
C PRO A 4 6.38 21.53 6.84
N SER A 5 6.15 22.68 7.48
CA SER A 5 5.88 22.72 8.91
C SER A 5 4.55 22.02 9.16
N ILE A 6 4.60 20.81 9.67
CA ILE A 6 3.42 20.13 10.16
C ILE A 6 2.87 20.97 11.32
N PRO A 7 1.62 21.42 11.28
CA PRO A 7 1.06 22.15 12.40
C PRO A 7 1.10 21.25 13.64
N PHE A 8 1.79 21.70 14.65
CA PHE A 8 1.88 20.98 15.92
C PHE A 8 0.60 21.21 16.71
N VAL A 9 -0.21 20.17 16.84
CA VAL A 9 -1.31 20.13 17.77
C VAL A 9 -0.87 19.29 18.98
N PRO A 10 -0.84 19.81 20.20
CA PRO A 10 -0.45 19.04 21.37
C PRO A 10 -1.28 17.77 21.49
N GLY A 11 -0.60 16.64 21.65
CA GLY A 11 -1.22 15.32 21.77
C GLY A 11 -1.57 14.62 20.44
N TYR A 12 -1.33 15.26 19.30
CA TYR A 12 -1.52 14.64 17.98
C TYR A 12 -0.17 14.44 17.29
N HIS A 13 0.19 13.19 17.06
CA HIS A 13 1.45 12.80 16.43
C HIS A 13 1.17 12.12 15.08
N ASN A 14 0.96 12.91 14.06
CA ASN A 14 0.71 12.43 12.71
C ASN A 14 1.80 12.92 11.76
N THR A 15 2.41 11.96 11.05
CA THR A 15 3.43 12.19 10.04
C THR A 15 2.91 12.04 8.61
N ASP A 16 1.60 11.92 8.41
CA ASP A 16 0.97 11.65 7.12
C ASP A 16 1.28 12.70 6.04
N TYR A 17 1.65 13.91 6.45
CA TYR A 17 2.04 15.00 5.55
C TYR A 17 3.54 15.15 5.36
N THR A 18 4.32 14.17 5.82
CA THR A 18 5.77 14.18 5.67
C THR A 18 6.14 13.49 4.36
N PHE A 19 6.77 14.21 3.46
CA PHE A 19 7.33 13.66 2.24
C PHE A 19 8.77 13.24 2.49
N ILE A 20 9.05 11.98 2.21
CA ILE A 20 10.37 11.38 2.35
C ILE A 20 10.69 10.67 1.04
N GLU A 21 11.83 11.00 0.45
CA GLU A 21 12.39 10.24 -0.66
C GLU A 21 13.09 8.99 -0.09
N ASP A 22 12.39 7.86 -0.08
CA ASP A 22 12.87 6.61 0.51
C ASP A 22 14.18 6.08 -0.09
N SER A 23 14.48 6.48 -1.32
CA SER A 23 15.71 6.12 -2.01
C SER A 23 16.89 7.01 -1.62
N ASP A 24 16.63 8.19 -1.04
CA ASP A 24 17.64 9.10 -0.53
C ASP A 24 17.93 8.84 0.95
N LEU A 25 19.13 8.30 1.21
CA LEU A 25 19.58 8.00 2.56
C LEU A 25 19.67 9.27 3.44
N LEU A 26 20.04 10.40 2.86
CA LEU A 26 20.17 11.66 3.60
C LEU A 26 18.80 12.21 3.97
N ASP A 27 17.85 12.16 3.06
CA ASP A 27 16.48 12.62 3.32
C ASP A 27 15.79 11.73 4.37
N THR A 28 15.94 10.42 4.25
CA THR A 28 15.46 9.45 5.25
C THR A 28 16.08 9.70 6.61
N THR A 29 17.40 9.85 6.69
CA THR A 29 18.12 10.12 7.95
C THR A 29 17.65 11.44 8.57
N ARG A 30 17.50 12.49 7.76
CA ARG A 30 17.00 13.78 8.20
C ARG A 30 15.58 13.69 8.76
N ALA A 31 14.71 12.94 8.11
CA ALA A 31 13.34 12.71 8.57
C ALA A 31 13.32 12.04 9.95
N PHE A 32 14.15 11.03 10.17
CA PHE A 32 14.32 10.39 11.48
C PHE A 32 14.78 11.38 12.55
N ILE A 33 15.83 12.14 12.27
CA ILE A 33 16.37 13.12 13.22
C ILE A 33 15.31 14.16 13.59
N VAL A 34 14.55 14.66 12.62
CA VAL A 34 13.50 15.64 12.85
C VAL A 34 12.36 15.04 13.67
N ALA A 35 11.92 13.82 13.32
CA ALA A 35 10.86 13.12 14.06
C ALA A 35 11.26 12.88 15.52
N HIS A 36 12.46 12.34 15.77
CA HIS A 36 12.94 12.09 17.13
C HIS A 36 13.15 13.36 17.95
N ARG A 37 13.59 14.45 17.32
CA ARG A 37 13.72 15.74 18.01
C ARG A 37 12.38 16.36 18.40
N ARG A 38 11.37 16.25 17.54
CA ARG A 38 10.04 16.82 17.76
C ARG A 38 9.17 15.98 18.69
N PHE A 39 9.30 14.66 18.61
CA PHE A 39 8.38 13.71 19.25
C PHE A 39 9.13 12.72 20.16
N ARG A 40 10.02 13.24 21.00
CA ARG A 40 10.92 12.44 21.87
C ARG A 40 10.23 11.32 22.66
N HIS A 41 8.95 11.48 22.99
CA HIS A 41 8.18 10.53 23.79
C HIS A 41 7.18 9.70 22.98
N ALA A 42 7.07 9.96 21.68
CA ALA A 42 6.08 9.31 20.82
C ALA A 42 6.71 8.29 19.86
N PHE A 43 8.02 8.40 19.58
CA PHE A 43 8.73 7.50 18.69
C PHE A 43 9.82 6.76 19.47
N ASP A 44 9.82 5.43 19.37
CA ASP A 44 11.03 4.67 19.64
C ASP A 44 11.96 4.69 18.41
N LEU A 45 13.09 4.01 18.51
CA LEU A 45 14.10 4.00 17.44
C LEU A 45 13.69 3.10 16.24
N SER A 46 12.63 2.35 16.38
CA SER A 46 12.23 1.30 15.45
C SER A 46 11.32 1.76 14.31
N PRO A 47 10.28 2.60 14.52
CA PRO A 47 9.41 2.97 13.42
C PRO A 47 10.02 4.04 12.51
N ILE A 48 10.02 3.77 11.23
CA ILE A 48 10.23 4.78 10.22
C ILE A 48 9.16 5.87 10.41
N PRO A 49 9.50 7.16 10.34
CA PRO A 49 8.53 8.24 10.37
C PRO A 49 7.45 7.92 9.33
N GLY A 50 6.25 7.59 9.83
CA GLY A 50 5.26 6.98 8.96
C GLY A 50 4.63 7.97 8.02
N THR A 51 5.12 8.01 6.82
CA THR A 51 4.19 8.15 5.73
C THR A 51 3.45 6.82 5.66
N ARG A 52 2.15 6.79 5.53
CA ARG A 52 1.43 5.54 5.30
C ARG A 52 1.70 4.97 3.90
N GLU A 53 2.67 5.54 3.23
CA GLU A 53 3.26 5.08 1.98
C GLU A 53 4.34 4.04 2.27
N ARG A 54 4.38 3.05 1.42
CA ARG A 54 5.40 1.99 1.45
C ARG A 54 5.91 1.76 0.05
N ARG A 55 7.10 1.21 -0.06
CA ARG A 55 7.59 0.69 -1.33
C ARG A 55 6.65 -0.39 -1.82
N GLN A 56 6.32 -0.32 -3.09
CA GLN A 56 5.43 -1.24 -3.77
C GLN A 56 6.21 -2.00 -4.82
N ILE A 57 5.81 -3.23 -5.06
CA ILE A 57 6.38 -4.00 -6.17
C ILE A 57 5.82 -3.49 -7.50
N VAL A 58 6.56 -3.73 -8.56
CA VAL A 58 6.02 -3.70 -9.92
C VAL A 58 5.53 -5.11 -10.22
N GLY A 59 4.24 -5.33 -10.12
CA GLY A 59 3.60 -6.62 -10.35
C GLY A 59 3.25 -6.86 -11.83
N ASP A 60 2.79 -8.07 -12.11
CA ASP A 60 2.27 -8.42 -13.44
C ASP A 60 0.97 -7.67 -13.78
N ALA A 61 0.27 -7.19 -12.77
CA ALA A 61 -0.78 -6.19 -12.90
C ALA A 61 -0.58 -5.08 -11.85
N THR A 62 -0.97 -3.86 -12.18
CA THR A 62 -0.96 -2.72 -11.27
C THR A 62 -2.37 -2.16 -11.17
N VAL A 63 -2.91 -2.10 -9.97
CA VAL A 63 -4.24 -1.53 -9.72
C VAL A 63 -4.15 -0.02 -9.64
N THR A 64 -5.12 0.67 -10.21
CA THR A 64 -5.17 2.13 -10.27
C THR A 64 -6.47 2.67 -9.66
N PRO A 65 -6.54 3.95 -9.26
CA PRO A 65 -7.79 4.56 -8.84
C PRO A 65 -8.88 4.48 -9.92
N LEU A 66 -8.52 4.53 -11.20
CA LEU A 66 -9.47 4.38 -12.30
C LEU A 66 -10.11 2.99 -12.33
N ASP A 67 -9.37 1.93 -12.02
CA ASP A 67 -9.92 0.57 -11.96
C ASP A 67 -11.01 0.48 -10.88
N VAL A 68 -10.81 1.15 -9.74
CA VAL A 68 -11.77 1.17 -8.64
C VAL A 68 -13.03 1.96 -9.03
N TYR A 69 -12.88 3.16 -9.57
CA TYR A 69 -14.03 3.98 -10.00
C TYR A 69 -14.81 3.36 -11.16
N ALA A 70 -14.13 2.62 -12.03
CA ALA A 70 -14.76 1.88 -13.12
C ALA A 70 -15.41 0.57 -12.66
N GLY A 71 -15.27 0.18 -11.39
CA GLY A 71 -15.74 -1.11 -10.88
C GLY A 71 -15.10 -2.29 -11.58
N ARG A 72 -13.83 -2.15 -11.98
CA ARG A 72 -13.13 -3.17 -12.76
C ARG A 72 -12.98 -4.47 -11.99
N THR A 73 -13.46 -5.56 -12.58
CA THR A 73 -13.20 -6.92 -12.13
C THR A 73 -12.07 -7.54 -12.95
N TRP A 74 -11.37 -8.52 -12.36
CA TRP A 74 -10.26 -9.21 -12.99
C TRP A 74 -10.57 -10.71 -13.05
N SER A 75 -10.11 -11.39 -14.08
CA SER A 75 -10.32 -12.85 -14.20
C SER A 75 -9.62 -13.63 -13.07
N ASP A 76 -8.62 -13.03 -12.45
CA ASP A 76 -7.83 -13.55 -11.34
C ASP A 76 -8.05 -12.76 -10.04
N SER A 77 -9.23 -12.19 -9.85
CA SER A 77 -9.58 -11.51 -8.60
C SER A 77 -9.55 -12.47 -7.41
N ILE A 78 -8.79 -12.11 -6.37
CA ILE A 78 -8.59 -12.93 -5.18
C ILE A 78 -9.33 -12.40 -3.96
N CYS A 79 -9.64 -11.12 -3.93
CA CYS A 79 -10.44 -10.52 -2.87
C CYS A 79 -11.12 -9.24 -3.36
N LEU A 80 -12.13 -8.87 -2.59
CA LEU A 80 -12.86 -7.62 -2.73
C LEU A 80 -12.62 -6.78 -1.47
N SER A 81 -12.09 -5.59 -1.66
CA SER A 81 -12.02 -4.55 -0.63
C SER A 81 -13.19 -3.59 -0.80
N ARG A 82 -13.84 -3.26 0.30
CA ARG A 82 -14.96 -2.33 0.32
C ARG A 82 -14.64 -1.21 1.30
N SER A 83 -14.00 -0.18 0.82
CA SER A 83 -13.55 0.96 1.61
C SER A 83 -13.68 2.24 0.82
N ASN A 84 -13.66 3.35 1.52
CA ASN A 84 -13.43 4.66 0.91
C ASN A 84 -11.93 4.88 0.71
N PHE A 85 -11.59 5.85 -0.12
CA PHE A 85 -10.21 6.33 -0.23
C PHE A 85 -9.85 7.12 1.02
N ASP A 86 -9.60 6.41 2.13
CA ASP A 86 -9.08 7.01 3.37
C ASP A 86 -7.63 7.45 3.14
N SER A 87 -7.48 8.49 2.33
CA SER A 87 -6.18 9.05 2.01
C SER A 87 -5.77 10.06 3.07
N HIS A 88 -4.66 9.76 3.72
CA HIS A 88 -3.97 10.69 4.59
C HIS A 88 -2.84 11.36 3.79
N GLY A 89 -2.85 12.69 3.73
CA GLY A 89 -1.94 13.45 2.90
C GLY A 89 -2.56 13.86 1.56
N PHE A 90 -1.72 14.00 0.54
CA PHE A 90 -2.14 14.50 -0.75
C PHE A 90 -2.43 13.37 -1.74
N THR A 91 -3.51 13.52 -2.49
CA THR A 91 -3.78 12.69 -3.68
C THR A 91 -3.15 13.36 -4.90
N VAL A 92 -2.57 12.57 -5.78
CA VAL A 92 -1.88 13.06 -6.99
C VAL A 92 -2.53 12.57 -8.27
N HIS A 93 -3.37 11.55 -8.22
CA HIS A 93 -4.00 10.99 -9.41
C HIS A 93 -5.04 11.97 -9.98
N PRO A 94 -5.01 12.28 -11.31
CA PRO A 94 -5.89 13.28 -11.91
C PRO A 94 -7.39 13.01 -11.75
N ILE A 95 -7.80 11.76 -11.55
CA ILE A 95 -9.22 11.42 -11.37
C ILE A 95 -9.85 12.16 -10.18
N PHE A 96 -9.07 12.48 -9.17
CA PHE A 96 -9.58 13.16 -7.98
C PHE A 96 -9.94 14.64 -8.19
N PHE A 97 -9.56 15.23 -9.33
CA PHE A 97 -10.10 16.53 -9.76
C PHE A 97 -11.54 16.43 -10.26
N VAL A 98 -11.93 15.25 -10.75
CA VAL A 98 -13.27 15.02 -11.32
C VAL A 98 -14.15 14.27 -10.33
N GLN A 99 -13.57 13.32 -9.63
CA GLN A 99 -14.26 12.51 -8.62
C GLN A 99 -13.45 12.54 -7.32
N PRO A 100 -13.85 13.37 -6.35
CA PRO A 100 -13.16 13.43 -5.06
C PRO A 100 -13.12 12.08 -4.34
N PRO A 101 -12.08 11.81 -3.52
CA PRO A 101 -11.87 10.52 -2.88
C PRO A 101 -12.80 10.21 -1.70
N ASP A 102 -13.66 11.13 -1.31
CA ASP A 102 -14.56 11.00 -0.16
C ASP A 102 -15.82 10.15 -0.42
N HIS A 103 -15.83 9.37 -1.49
CA HIS A 103 -16.86 8.36 -1.74
C HIS A 103 -16.72 7.18 -0.79
N THR A 104 -17.82 6.76 -0.21
CA THR A 104 -17.89 5.61 0.68
C THR A 104 -18.19 4.32 -0.08
N CYS A 105 -17.67 3.20 0.42
CA CYS A 105 -18.04 1.84 0.00
C CYS A 105 -17.82 1.55 -1.49
N LEU A 106 -16.66 1.94 -2.01
CA LEU A 106 -16.26 1.53 -3.36
C LEU A 106 -15.79 0.08 -3.35
N ASP A 107 -16.30 -0.69 -4.31
CA ASP A 107 -15.88 -2.07 -4.53
C ASP A 107 -14.57 -2.10 -5.33
N ALA A 108 -13.51 -2.53 -4.69
CA ALA A 108 -12.19 -2.63 -5.30
C ALA A 108 -11.72 -4.09 -5.37
N TRP A 109 -11.58 -4.59 -6.57
CA TRP A 109 -11.14 -5.96 -6.83
C TRP A 109 -9.63 -6.04 -6.95
N LEU A 110 -8.99 -6.92 -6.17
CA LEU A 110 -7.56 -7.14 -6.22
C LEU A 110 -7.24 -8.40 -7.04
N PRO A 111 -6.49 -8.29 -8.15
CA PRO A 111 -6.04 -9.45 -8.91
C PRO A 111 -4.83 -10.12 -8.25
N LEU A 112 -4.73 -11.45 -8.39
CA LEU A 112 -3.55 -12.21 -7.94
C LEU A 112 -2.25 -11.67 -8.56
N ARG A 113 -2.29 -11.24 -9.81
CA ARG A 113 -1.14 -10.66 -10.52
C ARG A 113 -0.59 -9.37 -9.90
N ALA A 114 -1.36 -8.68 -9.05
CA ALA A 114 -0.85 -7.55 -8.28
C ALA A 114 0.07 -7.96 -7.12
N LEU A 115 0.06 -9.24 -6.75
CA LEU A 115 0.90 -9.83 -5.71
C LEU A 115 2.15 -10.51 -6.30
N LEU A 116 2.23 -10.64 -7.61
CA LEU A 116 3.31 -11.32 -8.32
C LEU A 116 4.33 -10.30 -8.83
N PRO A 117 5.55 -10.22 -8.23
CA PRO A 117 6.57 -9.31 -8.71
C PRO A 117 7.02 -9.69 -10.12
N ARG A 118 7.03 -8.72 -11.03
CA ARG A 118 7.47 -8.94 -12.40
C ARG A 118 8.93 -9.38 -12.44
N GLY A 119 9.20 -10.48 -13.14
CA GLY A 119 10.55 -11.01 -13.32
C GLY A 119 11.13 -11.73 -12.10
N VAL A 120 10.33 -11.94 -11.06
CA VAL A 120 10.74 -12.74 -9.88
C VAL A 120 9.77 -13.90 -9.72
N SER A 121 10.30 -15.14 -9.70
CA SER A 121 9.51 -16.35 -9.52
C SER A 121 9.46 -16.80 -8.06
N ALA A 122 8.46 -17.60 -7.72
CA ALA A 122 8.28 -18.20 -6.40
C ALA A 122 8.15 -17.18 -5.24
N LEU A 123 7.65 -15.97 -5.53
CA LEU A 123 7.42 -14.93 -4.55
C LEU A 123 6.01 -14.34 -4.70
N LEU A 124 5.31 -14.21 -3.58
CA LEU A 124 4.06 -13.46 -3.46
C LEU A 124 4.27 -12.34 -2.43
N VAL A 125 3.81 -11.14 -2.76
CA VAL A 125 3.93 -9.96 -1.91
C VAL A 125 2.53 -9.48 -1.53
N THR A 126 2.29 -9.26 -0.25
CA THR A 126 0.99 -8.84 0.29
C THR A 126 1.09 -7.55 1.08
N GLY A 127 -0.05 -7.06 1.55
CA GLY A 127 -0.15 -5.87 2.39
C GLY A 127 0.10 -4.60 1.61
N LEU A 128 0.80 -3.65 2.23
CA LEU A 128 1.03 -2.32 1.65
C LEU A 128 2.05 -2.31 0.49
N ALA A 129 2.70 -3.43 0.23
CA ALA A 129 3.70 -3.56 -0.83
C ALA A 129 3.17 -4.18 -2.13
N ILE A 130 1.87 -4.45 -2.24
CA ILE A 130 1.23 -4.93 -3.47
C ILE A 130 1.42 -3.95 -4.62
N SER A 131 1.30 -4.43 -5.86
CA SER A 131 1.38 -3.58 -7.05
C SER A 131 0.11 -2.75 -7.23
N GLY A 132 0.14 -1.54 -6.74
CA GLY A 132 -0.91 -0.55 -6.90
C GLY A 132 -0.31 0.83 -7.13
N GLN A 133 -1.03 1.72 -7.78
CA GLN A 133 -0.64 3.12 -7.77
C GLN A 133 -0.79 3.68 -6.34
N ARG A 134 0.03 4.68 -6.00
CA ARG A 134 0.05 5.30 -4.68
C ARG A 134 -1.36 5.60 -4.14
N ASP A 135 -2.17 6.23 -4.95
CA ASP A 135 -3.47 6.74 -4.54
C ASP A 135 -4.58 5.68 -4.48
N VAL A 136 -4.33 4.44 -4.93
CA VAL A 136 -5.26 3.32 -4.73
C VAL A 136 -5.01 2.60 -3.41
N MET A 137 -3.85 2.75 -2.83
CA MET A 137 -3.48 2.05 -1.59
C MET A 137 -4.40 2.34 -0.40
N PRO A 138 -4.97 3.55 -0.24
CA PRO A 138 -5.97 3.80 0.79
C PRO A 138 -7.13 2.81 0.82
N VAL A 139 -7.53 2.27 -0.33
CA VAL A 139 -8.63 1.29 -0.43
C VAL A 139 -8.19 -0.11 0.02
N PHE A 140 -6.91 -0.47 -0.12
CA PHE A 140 -6.40 -1.81 0.16
C PHE A 140 -5.60 -1.94 1.46
N ARG A 141 -5.36 -0.85 2.19
CA ARG A 141 -4.46 -0.83 3.33
C ARG A 141 -5.10 -1.13 4.68
N MET A 142 -6.41 -1.25 4.76
CA MET A 142 -7.10 -1.53 6.01
C MET A 142 -6.76 -2.93 6.52
N GLN A 143 -6.73 -3.12 7.83
CA GLN A 143 -6.28 -4.38 8.43
C GLN A 143 -7.06 -5.59 7.92
N GLY A 144 -8.39 -5.48 7.77
CA GLY A 144 -9.21 -6.54 7.23
C GLY A 144 -8.83 -6.90 5.80
N ASP A 145 -8.58 -5.89 4.95
CA ASP A 145 -8.17 -6.11 3.57
C ASP A 145 -6.80 -6.78 3.50
N VAL A 146 -5.83 -6.29 4.29
CA VAL A 146 -4.48 -6.87 4.35
C VAL A 146 -4.51 -8.33 4.82
N GLN A 147 -5.37 -8.67 5.78
CA GLN A 147 -5.56 -10.06 6.22
C GLN A 147 -6.15 -10.94 5.10
N ASN A 148 -7.14 -10.42 4.35
CA ASN A 148 -7.72 -11.12 3.21
C ASN A 148 -6.70 -11.35 2.09
N HIS A 149 -5.88 -10.34 1.77
CA HIS A 149 -4.79 -10.47 0.80
C HIS A 149 -3.80 -11.56 1.23
N ALA A 150 -3.39 -11.55 2.50
CA ALA A 150 -2.44 -12.52 3.03
C ALA A 150 -3.03 -13.94 3.04
N TYR A 151 -4.29 -14.10 3.40
CA TYR A 151 -4.97 -15.38 3.36
C TYR A 151 -5.04 -15.94 1.94
N ALA A 152 -5.48 -15.13 0.97
CA ALA A 152 -5.56 -15.54 -0.43
C ALA A 152 -4.16 -15.89 -1.00
N ALA A 153 -3.14 -15.11 -0.66
CA ALA A 153 -1.75 -15.41 -1.05
C ALA A 153 -1.26 -16.74 -0.46
N GLY A 154 -1.57 -17.01 0.81
CA GLY A 154 -1.23 -18.28 1.46
C GLY A 154 -1.89 -19.47 0.77
N LEU A 155 -3.17 -19.38 0.43
CA LEU A 155 -3.88 -20.42 -0.33
C LEU A 155 -3.24 -20.62 -1.72
N ALA A 156 -2.96 -19.56 -2.44
CA ALA A 156 -2.33 -19.62 -3.75
C ALA A 156 -0.95 -20.29 -3.68
N ALA A 157 -0.15 -19.98 -2.68
CA ALA A 157 1.15 -20.60 -2.46
C ALA A 157 1.04 -22.10 -2.19
N VAL A 158 0.11 -22.52 -1.34
CA VAL A 158 -0.14 -23.96 -1.06
C VAL A 158 -0.57 -24.68 -2.33
N MET A 159 -1.50 -24.11 -3.10
CA MET A 159 -1.97 -24.70 -4.35
C MET A 159 -0.81 -24.84 -5.36
N ALA A 160 0.02 -23.82 -5.48
CA ALA A 160 1.21 -23.88 -6.36
C ALA A 160 2.18 -24.98 -5.95
N CYS A 161 2.46 -25.13 -4.65
CA CYS A 161 3.30 -26.22 -4.12
C CYS A 161 2.70 -27.60 -4.40
N LEU A 162 1.41 -27.78 -4.22
CA LEU A 162 0.73 -29.05 -4.50
C LEU A 162 0.80 -29.41 -5.99
N VAL A 163 0.55 -28.47 -6.89
CA VAL A 163 0.67 -28.67 -8.33
C VAL A 163 2.10 -29.03 -8.71
N ALA A 164 3.09 -28.30 -8.18
CA ALA A 164 4.52 -28.59 -8.43
C ALA A 164 4.89 -30.01 -7.95
N ALA A 165 4.44 -30.42 -6.78
CA ALA A 165 4.68 -31.77 -6.25
C ALA A 165 4.08 -32.85 -7.15
N VAL A 166 2.85 -32.67 -7.63
CA VAL A 166 2.20 -33.62 -8.54
C VAL A 166 2.91 -33.71 -9.88
N VAL A 167 3.41 -32.58 -10.41
CA VAL A 167 4.17 -32.55 -11.66
C VAL A 167 5.55 -33.23 -11.49
N TRP A 168 6.18 -33.07 -10.33
CA TRP A 168 7.48 -33.67 -10.06
C TRP A 168 7.43 -35.18 -9.84
N LEU A 169 6.29 -35.72 -9.34
CA LEU A 169 6.06 -37.14 -9.09
C LEU A 169 5.64 -37.95 -10.34
N ARG A 170 5.44 -37.30 -11.48
CA ARG A 170 5.14 -37.92 -12.79
C ARG A 170 6.37 -38.02 -13.66
#